data_ed9611da280e8fc4baf83ac44e88f969
#
_entry.id   ed9611da280e8fc4baf83ac44e88f969
#
_cell.length_a   1.000
_cell.length_b   1.000
_cell.length_c   1.000
_cell.angle_alpha   90.00
_cell.angle_beta   90.00
_cell.angle_gamma   90.00
#
_symmetry.space_group_name_H-M   'P 1'
#
loop_
_entity.id
_entity.type
_entity.pdbx_description
1 polymer ?
#
loop_
_entity_poly.entity_id
_entity_poly.type
_entity_poly.pdbx_seq_one_letter_code
_entity_poly.pdbx_strand_id
1 'polypeptide(L)'
;MAHESKGLPGLRGTDHIGITAPDFDEAADFLENVLGLVPFYQMGPFGSDDSDWMKDLLNVHPRAVIRRVRHYRCGHGPNIELFEYESPDQRKVMPKNSDWGGHHITLYVDDIDAAMDHLRAHD
;
A
#
# COMPACT_ATOMS: atom_id res chain seq x y z
N MET A 1 -5.42 37.16 -3.82
CA MET A 1 -6.24 36.63 -4.91
C MET A 1 -6.27 35.10 -4.81
N ALA A 2 -7.48 34.54 -4.85
CA ALA A 2 -7.62 33.11 -4.89
C ALA A 2 -7.05 32.57 -6.20
N HIS A 3 -6.11 31.62 -6.13
CA HIS A 3 -5.61 30.92 -7.29
C HIS A 3 -6.68 29.91 -7.72
N GLU A 4 -7.30 30.11 -8.89
CA GLU A 4 -8.20 29.12 -9.44
C GLU A 4 -7.42 27.86 -9.78
N SER A 5 -7.61 26.80 -9.00
CA SER A 5 -7.04 25.51 -9.29
C SER A 5 -7.75 24.90 -10.49
N LYS A 6 -6.97 24.55 -11.53
CA LYS A 6 -7.46 23.79 -12.68
C LYS A 6 -7.46 22.28 -12.42
N GLY A 7 -7.09 21.87 -11.22
CA GLY A 7 -7.00 20.49 -10.81
C GLY A 7 -8.30 19.91 -10.29
N LEU A 8 -8.20 18.78 -9.61
CA LEU A 8 -9.34 18.09 -9.01
C LEU A 8 -9.99 18.97 -7.94
N PRO A 9 -11.29 19.32 -8.07
CA PRO A 9 -11.98 20.15 -7.09
C PRO A 9 -11.93 19.52 -5.69
N GLY A 10 -11.53 20.33 -4.70
CA GLY A 10 -11.51 19.89 -3.31
C GLY A 10 -10.38 18.97 -2.90
N LEU A 11 -9.39 18.74 -3.78
CA LEU A 11 -8.23 17.92 -3.43
C LEU A 11 -7.50 18.46 -2.20
N ARG A 12 -7.36 17.64 -1.17
CA ARG A 12 -6.70 17.98 0.10
C ARG A 12 -5.34 17.31 0.28
N GLY A 13 -5.04 16.30 -0.52
CA GLY A 13 -3.78 15.55 -0.45
C GLY A 13 -4.01 14.07 -0.73
N THR A 14 -2.96 13.28 -0.50
CA THR A 14 -3.02 11.83 -0.65
C THR A 14 -3.58 11.20 0.62
N ASP A 15 -4.64 10.41 0.49
CA ASP A 15 -5.23 9.68 1.62
C ASP A 15 -4.42 8.42 1.96
N HIS A 16 -4.20 7.55 0.97
CA HIS A 16 -3.43 6.33 1.17
C HIS A 16 -2.77 5.86 -0.12
N ILE A 17 -1.81 4.96 0.05
CA ILE A 17 -1.10 4.26 -1.02
C ILE A 17 -1.30 2.77 -0.79
N GLY A 18 -1.75 2.04 -1.81
CA GLY A 18 -1.93 0.59 -1.77
C GLY A 18 -0.67 -0.14 -2.19
N ILE A 19 -0.30 -1.18 -1.45
CA ILE A 19 0.83 -2.05 -1.73
C ILE A 19 0.36 -3.50 -1.68
N THR A 20 0.61 -4.25 -2.75
CA THR A 20 0.41 -5.70 -2.78
C THR A 20 1.74 -6.37 -2.51
N ALA A 21 1.81 -7.16 -1.44
CA ALA A 21 3.04 -7.84 -1.03
C ALA A 21 2.98 -9.34 -1.36
N PRO A 22 4.14 -9.95 -1.69
CA PRO A 22 4.21 -11.40 -1.91
C PRO A 22 3.90 -12.21 -0.66
N ASP A 23 4.33 -11.75 0.49
CA ASP A 23 4.08 -12.34 1.80
C ASP A 23 3.50 -11.27 2.72
N PHE A 24 2.20 -11.36 2.96
CA PHE A 24 1.47 -10.37 3.76
C PHE A 24 1.98 -10.32 5.20
N ASP A 25 2.21 -11.47 5.82
CA ASP A 25 2.60 -11.52 7.24
C ASP A 25 4.02 -10.98 7.45
N GLU A 26 4.94 -11.25 6.55
CA GLU A 26 6.29 -10.67 6.56
C GLU A 26 6.24 -9.14 6.38
N ALA A 27 5.46 -8.67 5.41
CA ALA A 27 5.28 -7.24 5.18
C ALA A 27 4.61 -6.54 6.37
N ALA A 28 3.60 -7.14 6.96
CA ALA A 28 2.92 -6.62 8.13
C ALA A 28 3.87 -6.51 9.33
N ASP A 29 4.67 -7.55 9.56
CA ASP A 29 5.68 -7.52 10.63
C ASP A 29 6.70 -6.38 10.44
N PHE A 30 7.18 -6.21 9.22
CA PHE A 30 8.09 -5.11 8.88
C PHE A 30 7.45 -3.73 9.13
N LEU A 31 6.25 -3.53 8.63
CA LEU A 31 5.55 -2.25 8.80
C LEU A 31 5.27 -1.94 10.28
N GLU A 32 4.83 -2.93 11.04
CA GLU A 32 4.44 -2.75 12.45
C GLU A 32 5.65 -2.72 13.39
N ASN A 33 6.53 -3.68 13.30
CA ASN A 33 7.59 -3.91 14.29
C ASN A 33 8.93 -3.28 13.94
N VAL A 34 9.19 -3.03 12.67
CA VAL A 34 10.42 -2.34 12.24
C VAL A 34 10.16 -0.86 12.00
N LEU A 35 9.16 -0.50 11.21
CA LEU A 35 8.86 0.89 10.90
C LEU A 35 7.96 1.57 11.94
N GLY A 36 7.21 0.81 12.73
CA GLY A 36 6.34 1.36 13.76
C GLY A 36 5.05 1.98 13.24
N LEU A 37 4.56 1.56 12.08
CA LEU A 37 3.25 1.96 11.59
C LEU A 37 2.15 1.37 12.47
N VAL A 38 1.04 2.07 12.58
CA VAL A 38 -0.07 1.67 13.46
C VAL A 38 -1.23 1.14 12.63
N PRO A 39 -1.54 -0.17 12.72
CA PRO A 39 -2.71 -0.72 12.06
C PRO A 39 -3.99 -0.22 12.76
N PHE A 40 -5.02 0.11 11.99
CA PHE A 40 -6.28 0.56 12.57
C PHE A 40 -7.51 -0.18 12.04
N TYR A 41 -7.42 -0.90 10.93
CA TYR A 41 -8.42 -1.91 10.57
C TYR A 41 -7.88 -2.91 9.57
N GLN A 42 -8.56 -4.05 9.49
CA GLN A 42 -8.34 -5.10 8.51
C GLN A 42 -9.68 -5.60 8.00
N MET A 43 -9.76 -5.85 6.71
CA MET A 43 -10.95 -6.39 6.05
C MET A 43 -10.59 -7.52 5.08
N GLY A 44 -11.60 -8.25 4.65
CA GLY A 44 -11.53 -9.33 3.67
C GLY A 44 -12.19 -10.61 4.20
N PRO A 45 -12.36 -11.61 3.34
CA PRO A 45 -12.00 -11.60 1.92
C PRO A 45 -13.02 -10.86 1.05
N PHE A 46 -12.54 -10.35 -0.10
CA PHE A 46 -13.37 -9.74 -1.13
C PHE A 46 -13.13 -10.43 -2.47
N GLY A 47 -14.20 -10.76 -3.16
CA GLY A 47 -14.14 -11.37 -4.48
C GLY A 47 -15.52 -11.73 -4.97
N SER A 48 -15.60 -12.25 -6.19
CA SER A 48 -16.87 -12.70 -6.78
C SER A 48 -16.64 -13.85 -7.75
N ASP A 49 -17.56 -14.81 -7.73
CA ASP A 49 -17.53 -15.94 -8.65
C ASP A 49 -18.37 -15.70 -9.93
N ASP A 50 -19.27 -14.72 -9.92
CA ASP A 50 -20.28 -14.53 -10.95
C ASP A 50 -20.41 -13.09 -11.47
N SER A 51 -19.77 -12.13 -10.82
CA SER A 51 -19.85 -10.72 -11.14
C SER A 51 -18.48 -10.16 -11.52
N ASP A 52 -18.43 -9.10 -12.30
CA ASP A 52 -17.21 -8.42 -12.75
C ASP A 52 -16.83 -7.20 -11.91
N TRP A 53 -17.44 -7.02 -10.75
CA TRP A 53 -17.19 -5.81 -9.95
C TRP A 53 -15.73 -5.62 -9.54
N MET A 54 -14.98 -6.70 -9.30
CA MET A 54 -13.54 -6.60 -9.00
C MET A 54 -12.77 -5.95 -10.15
N LYS A 55 -13.07 -6.38 -11.40
CA LYS A 55 -12.50 -5.77 -12.61
C LYS A 55 -12.95 -4.32 -12.78
N ASP A 56 -14.24 -4.07 -12.63
CA ASP A 56 -14.82 -2.77 -12.95
C ASP A 56 -14.37 -1.68 -11.95
N LEU A 57 -14.23 -2.03 -10.68
CA LEU A 57 -13.85 -1.08 -9.64
C LEU A 57 -12.35 -1.04 -9.34
N LEU A 58 -11.65 -2.16 -9.45
CA LEU A 58 -10.28 -2.29 -8.99
C LEU A 58 -9.26 -2.55 -10.11
N ASN A 59 -9.71 -2.72 -11.35
CA ASN A 59 -8.84 -3.00 -12.49
C ASN A 59 -7.99 -4.26 -12.30
N VAL A 60 -8.60 -5.30 -11.78
CA VAL A 60 -7.99 -6.62 -11.60
C VAL A 60 -8.78 -7.68 -12.36
N HIS A 61 -8.27 -8.91 -12.44
CA HIS A 61 -9.03 -10.02 -13.00
C HIS A 61 -10.39 -10.15 -12.29
N PRO A 62 -11.51 -10.42 -12.99
CA PRO A 62 -12.82 -10.51 -12.34
C PRO A 62 -12.92 -11.62 -11.28
N ARG A 63 -12.03 -12.62 -11.34
CA ARG A 63 -11.93 -13.67 -10.30
C ARG A 63 -10.81 -13.44 -9.30
N ALA A 64 -10.17 -12.28 -9.30
CA ALA A 64 -9.21 -11.93 -8.27
C ALA A 64 -9.88 -11.87 -6.89
N VAL A 65 -9.12 -12.21 -5.85
CA VAL A 65 -9.58 -12.17 -4.46
C VAL A 65 -8.60 -11.34 -3.65
N ILE A 66 -9.12 -10.38 -2.89
CA ILE A 66 -8.38 -9.75 -1.80
C ILE A 66 -8.59 -10.63 -0.56
N ARG A 67 -7.56 -11.37 -0.14
CA ARG A 67 -7.63 -12.20 1.06
C ARG A 67 -7.72 -11.34 2.31
N ARG A 68 -6.82 -10.35 2.40
CA ARG A 68 -6.77 -9.39 3.48
C ARG A 68 -6.33 -8.02 2.94
N VAL A 69 -6.88 -6.98 3.50
CA VAL A 69 -6.36 -5.62 3.36
C VAL A 69 -6.27 -5.02 4.76
N ARG A 70 -5.07 -4.55 5.13
CA ARG A 70 -4.82 -3.91 6.42
C ARG A 70 -4.37 -2.47 6.20
N HIS A 71 -5.03 -1.56 6.88
CA HIS A 71 -4.77 -0.13 6.74
C HIS A 71 -3.92 0.35 7.91
N TYR A 72 -2.85 1.06 7.59
CA TYR A 72 -1.87 1.55 8.56
C TYR A 72 -1.79 3.06 8.56
N ARG A 73 -1.67 3.63 9.73
CA ARG A 73 -1.27 5.03 9.91
C ARG A 73 0.25 5.13 9.85
N CYS A 74 0.78 6.00 8.98
CA CYS A 74 2.20 6.27 8.83
C CYS A 74 2.50 7.72 9.22
N GLY A 75 2.69 7.97 10.51
CA GLY A 75 2.99 9.31 11.03
C GLY A 75 2.00 10.36 10.55
N HIS A 76 2.50 11.45 9.98
CA HIS A 76 1.72 12.56 9.41
C HIS A 76 1.42 12.41 7.92
N GLY A 77 2.05 11.46 7.28
CA GLY A 77 1.92 11.25 5.84
C GLY A 77 0.64 10.51 5.46
N PRO A 78 0.51 10.16 4.18
CA PRO A 78 -0.58 9.31 3.74
C PRO A 78 -0.51 7.94 4.42
N ASN A 79 -1.66 7.32 4.56
CA ASN A 79 -1.77 5.97 5.10
C ASN A 79 -1.21 4.93 4.11
N ILE A 80 -0.93 3.74 4.60
CA ILE A 80 -0.53 2.60 3.79
C ILE A 80 -1.62 1.52 3.89
N GLU A 81 -2.09 1.05 2.74
CA GLU A 81 -2.94 -0.14 2.66
C GLU A 81 -2.12 -1.32 2.18
N LEU A 82 -2.01 -2.34 2.99
CA LEU A 82 -1.31 -3.58 2.66
C LEU A 82 -2.32 -4.62 2.19
N PHE A 83 -2.11 -5.14 0.98
CA PHE A 83 -2.99 -6.11 0.34
C PHE A 83 -2.35 -7.48 0.23
N GLU A 84 -3.17 -8.50 0.47
CA GLU A 84 -2.93 -9.88 0.07
C GLU A 84 -3.91 -10.23 -1.05
N TYR A 85 -3.40 -10.27 -2.29
CA TYR A 85 -4.19 -10.62 -3.47
C TYR A 85 -3.88 -12.03 -3.95
N GLU A 86 -4.90 -12.72 -4.40
CA GLU A 86 -4.78 -13.90 -5.27
C GLU A 86 -5.52 -13.61 -6.57
N SER A 87 -4.90 -13.90 -7.69
CA SER A 87 -5.51 -13.70 -9.00
C SER A 87 -5.02 -14.75 -9.98
N PRO A 88 -5.91 -15.25 -10.90
CA PRO A 88 -5.50 -16.21 -11.93
C PRO A 88 -4.38 -15.73 -12.84
N ASP A 89 -4.30 -14.41 -13.06
CA ASP A 89 -3.30 -13.75 -13.91
C ASP A 89 -2.21 -13.02 -13.12
N GLN A 90 -2.04 -13.34 -11.84
CA GLN A 90 -1.11 -12.62 -10.97
C GLN A 90 0.33 -12.73 -11.48
N ARG A 91 0.95 -11.59 -11.71
CA ARG A 91 2.38 -11.50 -11.99
C ARG A 91 3.15 -11.49 -10.68
N LYS A 92 4.07 -12.44 -10.53
CA LYS A 92 4.85 -12.65 -9.29
C LYS A 92 6.28 -12.14 -9.41
N VAL A 93 6.46 -11.04 -10.11
CA VAL A 93 7.75 -10.37 -10.28
C VAL A 93 7.63 -8.93 -9.78
N MET A 94 8.46 -8.59 -8.81
CA MET A 94 8.51 -7.22 -8.30
C MET A 94 9.13 -6.29 -9.35
N PRO A 95 8.48 -5.17 -9.70
CA PRO A 95 9.05 -4.23 -10.66
C PRO A 95 10.24 -3.50 -10.04
N LYS A 96 11.24 -3.19 -10.86
CA LYS A 96 12.27 -2.21 -10.49
C LYS A 96 11.66 -0.81 -10.55
N ASN A 97 12.26 0.15 -9.88
CA ASN A 97 11.82 1.54 -9.98
C ASN A 97 11.79 2.06 -11.43
N SER A 98 12.62 1.49 -12.30
CA SER A 98 12.71 1.85 -13.72
C SER A 98 11.72 1.13 -14.62
N ASP A 99 11.01 0.13 -14.14
CA ASP A 99 10.00 -0.60 -14.91
C ASP A 99 8.66 0.16 -14.91
N TRP A 100 7.82 -0.13 -15.89
CA TRP A 100 6.45 0.38 -15.86
C TRP A 100 5.73 -0.16 -14.62
N GLY A 101 5.13 0.74 -13.85
CA GLY A 101 4.55 0.41 -12.54
C GLY A 101 5.58 0.50 -11.40
N GLY A 102 6.84 0.79 -11.71
CA GLY A 102 7.87 0.99 -10.69
C GLY A 102 7.53 2.18 -9.78
N HIS A 103 7.70 1.97 -8.50
CA HIS A 103 7.40 2.97 -7.47
C HIS A 103 8.24 2.72 -6.23
N HIS A 104 8.31 3.72 -5.37
CA HIS A 104 8.96 3.59 -4.07
C HIS A 104 8.28 4.50 -3.06
N ILE A 105 8.51 4.23 -1.79
CA ILE A 105 8.05 5.06 -0.68
C ILE A 105 9.28 5.62 0.02
N THR A 106 9.27 6.93 0.25
CA THR A 106 10.32 7.61 1.00
C THR A 106 9.78 8.02 2.35
N LEU A 107 10.47 7.65 3.40
CA LEU A 107 10.11 7.98 4.77
C LEU A 107 10.91 9.19 5.26
N TYR A 108 10.22 10.12 5.89
CA TYR A 108 10.86 11.28 6.53
C TYR A 108 11.11 10.98 8.00
N VAL A 109 12.34 11.20 8.47
CA VAL A 109 12.75 10.97 9.86
C VAL A 109 13.46 12.21 10.42
N ASP A 110 13.41 12.38 11.72
CA ASP A 110 14.07 13.51 12.39
C ASP A 110 15.59 13.34 12.47
N ASP A 111 16.05 12.10 12.67
CA ASP A 111 17.45 11.75 12.85
C ASP A 111 17.80 10.55 11.96
N ILE A 112 18.51 10.81 10.89
CA ILE A 112 18.85 9.76 9.91
C ILE A 112 19.81 8.72 10.48
N ASP A 113 20.74 9.12 11.34
CA ASP A 113 21.72 8.19 11.93
C ASP A 113 21.01 7.22 12.89
N ALA A 114 20.13 7.73 13.74
CA ALA A 114 19.31 6.91 14.63
C ALA A 114 18.41 5.94 13.84
N ALA A 115 17.79 6.42 12.75
CA ALA A 115 16.96 5.58 11.89
C ALA A 115 17.77 4.47 11.22
N MET A 116 18.97 4.78 10.73
CA MET A 116 19.85 3.79 10.12
C MET A 116 20.32 2.74 11.13
N ASP A 117 20.66 3.14 12.33
CA ASP A 117 21.05 2.22 13.40
C ASP A 117 19.90 1.28 13.77
N HIS A 118 18.69 1.81 13.85
CA HIS A 118 17.48 1.02 14.09
C HIS A 118 17.24 -0.03 13.01
N LEU A 119 17.34 0.36 11.73
CA LEU A 119 17.16 -0.57 10.61
C LEU A 119 18.23 -1.66 10.60
N ARG A 120 19.49 -1.31 10.85
CA ARG A 120 20.59 -2.28 10.94
C ARG A 120 20.39 -3.28 12.08
N ALA A 121 19.82 -2.86 13.19
CA ALA A 121 19.53 -3.74 14.32
C ALA A 121 18.41 -4.76 14.01
N HIS A 122 17.60 -4.53 12.98
CA HIS A 122 16.51 -5.40 12.54
C HIS A 122 16.81 -6.15 11.24
N ASP A 123 18.04 -6.17 10.83
CA ASP A 123 18.47 -6.85 9.60
C ASP A 123 18.52 -8.38 9.79
#